data_dd6ee245119998a1a098ee28014c8897
#
_entry.id   dd6ee245119998a1a098ee28014c8897
#
_cell.length_a   1.000
_cell.length_b   1.000
_cell.length_c   1.000
_cell.angle_alpha   90.00
_cell.angle_beta   90.00
_cell.angle_gamma   90.00
#
_symmetry.space_group_name_H-M   'P 1'
#
loop_
_entity.id
_entity.type
_entity.pdbx_description
1 polymer ?
#
loop_
_entity_poly.entity_id
_entity_poly.type
_entity_poly.pdbx_seq_one_letter_code
_entity_poly.pdbx_strand_id
1 'polypeptide(L)'
;MESKATELNAGIRRTIEQLANETDAARQSELFRDYLKTSAAFWDYSWHNQMLIWRQKPDASFVGGFNTWHKCGRFVRKGEKGISILAPMFFKDKKQAADGSEQESKRIWFKVVYVFDISQTDGNPLPELPTKSVGERGYDMLDRLLRFAEFRGITVRFVEKCRLNSAVGTSKGNEIEIRTSETDITTQAATLAHEIAHSLLHWAADGHLITTRDGKEINKQQRELEAEATAYAVCSYFGVQSPSDFYLAVTGR
;
A
#
# COMPACT_ATOMS: atom_id res chain seq x y z
N MET A 1 -15.27 -27.78 -13.68
CA MET A 1 -15.66 -26.52 -12.99
C MET A 1 -14.38 -25.83 -12.52
N GLU A 2 -14.14 -24.63 -12.98
CA GLU A 2 -13.03 -23.81 -12.44
C GLU A 2 -13.24 -23.56 -10.95
N SER A 3 -12.15 -23.60 -10.18
CA SER A 3 -12.25 -23.30 -8.76
C SER A 3 -12.55 -21.80 -8.57
N LYS A 4 -13.29 -21.45 -7.52
CA LYS A 4 -13.58 -20.04 -7.21
C LYS A 4 -12.31 -19.20 -7.02
N ALA A 5 -11.20 -19.83 -6.55
CA ALA A 5 -9.91 -19.17 -6.46
C ALA A 5 -9.33 -18.85 -7.84
N THR A 6 -9.50 -19.72 -8.84
CA THR A 6 -9.10 -19.48 -10.24
C THR A 6 -9.88 -18.31 -10.83
N GLU A 7 -11.19 -18.26 -10.58
CA GLU A 7 -12.05 -17.15 -11.01
C GLU A 7 -11.62 -15.80 -10.40
N LEU A 8 -11.30 -15.78 -9.11
CA LEU A 8 -10.81 -14.59 -8.41
C LEU A 8 -9.48 -14.10 -9.01
N ASN A 9 -8.54 -15.01 -9.27
CA ASN A 9 -7.25 -14.66 -9.88
C ASN A 9 -7.43 -14.15 -11.33
N ALA A 10 -8.32 -14.76 -12.12
CA ALA A 10 -8.65 -14.26 -13.45
C ALA A 10 -9.30 -12.87 -13.39
N GLY A 11 -10.09 -12.61 -12.36
CA GLY A 11 -10.65 -11.29 -12.10
C GLY A 11 -9.59 -10.22 -11.83
N ILE A 12 -8.58 -10.52 -11.01
CA ILE A 12 -7.45 -9.61 -10.76
C ILE A 12 -6.72 -9.29 -12.07
N ARG A 13 -6.40 -10.30 -12.88
CA ARG A 13 -5.73 -10.08 -14.18
C ARG A 13 -6.53 -9.14 -15.08
N ARG A 14 -7.84 -9.35 -15.22
CA ARG A 14 -8.70 -8.45 -16.01
C ARG A 14 -8.69 -7.02 -15.49
N THR A 15 -8.68 -6.83 -14.18
CA THR A 15 -8.61 -5.48 -13.59
C THR A 15 -7.29 -4.80 -13.88
N ILE A 16 -6.16 -5.53 -13.82
CA ILE A 16 -4.84 -5.00 -14.20
C ILE A 16 -4.82 -4.62 -15.68
N GLU A 17 -5.37 -5.48 -16.55
CA GLU A 17 -5.47 -5.22 -17.99
C GLU A 17 -6.34 -3.98 -18.27
N GLN A 18 -7.46 -3.81 -17.55
CA GLN A 18 -8.28 -2.61 -17.66
C GLN A 18 -7.51 -1.35 -17.28
N LEU A 19 -6.79 -1.36 -16.15
CA LEU A 19 -5.96 -0.24 -15.73
C LEU A 19 -4.86 0.09 -16.76
N ALA A 20 -4.22 -0.94 -17.33
CA ALA A 20 -3.15 -0.79 -18.31
C ALA A 20 -3.65 -0.30 -19.68
N ASN A 21 -4.88 -0.67 -20.05
CA ASN A 21 -5.48 -0.35 -21.36
C ASN A 21 -6.40 0.88 -21.32
N GLU A 22 -6.64 1.49 -20.15
CA GLU A 22 -7.42 2.72 -20.07
C GLU A 22 -6.69 3.86 -20.79
N THR A 23 -7.30 4.35 -21.86
CA THR A 23 -6.72 5.39 -22.72
C THR A 23 -7.05 6.81 -22.24
N ASP A 24 -8.08 6.95 -21.40
CA ASP A 24 -8.39 8.23 -20.75
C ASP A 24 -7.49 8.39 -19.51
N ALA A 25 -6.51 9.28 -19.62
CA ALA A 25 -5.54 9.51 -18.58
C ALA A 25 -6.17 10.02 -17.27
N ALA A 26 -7.24 10.82 -17.35
CA ALA A 26 -7.95 11.31 -16.16
C ALA A 26 -8.64 10.16 -15.43
N ARG A 27 -9.34 9.30 -16.17
CA ARG A 27 -10.02 8.12 -15.61
C ARG A 27 -9.04 7.09 -15.08
N GLN A 28 -7.93 6.84 -15.78
CA GLN A 28 -6.85 5.96 -15.32
C GLN A 28 -6.27 6.46 -13.98
N SER A 29 -6.01 7.78 -13.87
CA SER A 29 -5.50 8.40 -12.65
C SER A 29 -6.51 8.29 -11.50
N GLU A 30 -7.80 8.43 -11.76
CA GLU A 30 -8.86 8.29 -10.75
C GLU A 30 -8.94 6.85 -10.23
N LEU A 31 -9.03 5.87 -11.12
CA LEU A 31 -9.07 4.44 -10.77
C LEU A 31 -7.82 4.01 -9.99
N PHE A 32 -6.66 4.52 -10.38
CA PHE A 32 -5.41 4.21 -9.69
C PHE A 32 -5.36 4.83 -8.30
N ARG A 33 -5.81 6.08 -8.13
CA ARG A 33 -5.93 6.72 -6.80
C ARG A 33 -6.89 5.99 -5.89
N ASP A 34 -8.04 5.55 -6.39
CA ASP A 34 -9.02 4.78 -5.61
C ASP A 34 -8.44 3.44 -5.16
N TYR A 35 -7.69 2.78 -6.03
CA TYR A 35 -6.96 1.58 -5.65
C TYR A 35 -5.91 1.87 -4.56
N LEU A 36 -5.12 2.95 -4.66
CA LEU A 36 -4.13 3.31 -3.66
C LEU A 36 -4.76 3.65 -2.30
N LYS A 37 -5.92 4.31 -2.27
CA LYS A 37 -6.69 4.54 -1.03
C LYS A 37 -7.12 3.23 -0.39
N THR A 38 -7.65 2.30 -1.18
CA THR A 38 -8.01 0.96 -0.71
C THR A 38 -6.79 0.22 -0.18
N SER A 39 -5.66 0.30 -0.89
CA SER A 39 -4.40 -0.30 -0.47
C SER A 39 -3.91 0.26 0.87
N ALA A 40 -4.04 1.56 1.07
CA ALA A 40 -3.71 2.22 2.34
C ALA A 40 -4.63 1.81 3.48
N ALA A 41 -5.94 1.70 3.22
CA ALA A 41 -6.92 1.28 4.21
C ALA A 41 -6.75 -0.19 4.63
N PHE A 42 -6.31 -1.04 3.72
CA PHE A 42 -6.16 -2.49 3.92
C PHE A 42 -4.70 -2.95 3.86
N TRP A 43 -3.78 -2.17 4.39
CA TRP A 43 -2.33 -2.38 4.35
C TRP A 43 -1.88 -3.72 4.95
N ASP A 44 -2.63 -4.30 5.90
CA ASP A 44 -2.39 -5.59 6.53
C ASP A 44 -2.84 -6.79 5.68
N TYR A 45 -3.59 -6.53 4.61
CA TYR A 45 -3.95 -7.54 3.62
C TYR A 45 -2.87 -7.68 2.54
N SER A 46 -2.69 -8.91 2.03
CA SER A 46 -1.83 -9.10 0.86
C SER A 46 -2.34 -8.29 -0.34
N TRP A 47 -1.43 -7.89 -1.23
CA TRP A 47 -1.77 -7.18 -2.45
C TRP A 47 -2.93 -7.83 -3.24
N HIS A 48 -2.93 -9.17 -3.36
CA HIS A 48 -4.02 -9.91 -4.00
C HIS A 48 -5.37 -9.66 -3.33
N ASN A 49 -5.40 -9.66 -1.99
CA ASN A 49 -6.62 -9.43 -1.24
C ASN A 49 -7.07 -7.97 -1.29
N GLN A 50 -6.15 -7.01 -1.30
CA GLN A 50 -6.48 -5.59 -1.51
C GLN A 50 -7.16 -5.39 -2.87
N MET A 51 -6.62 -5.99 -3.94
CA MET A 51 -7.24 -5.97 -5.28
C MET A 51 -8.62 -6.66 -5.30
N LEU A 52 -8.78 -7.76 -4.57
CA LEU A 52 -10.07 -8.45 -4.46
C LEU A 52 -11.11 -7.63 -3.71
N ILE A 53 -10.71 -6.95 -2.64
CA ILE A 53 -11.59 -6.04 -1.87
C ILE A 53 -12.00 -4.88 -2.77
N TRP A 54 -11.03 -4.15 -3.32
CA TRP A 54 -11.28 -3.00 -4.17
C TRP A 54 -12.22 -3.31 -5.34
N ARG A 55 -11.98 -4.42 -6.04
CA ARG A 55 -12.78 -4.83 -7.19
C ARG A 55 -14.24 -5.17 -6.84
N GLN A 56 -14.48 -5.75 -5.66
CA GLN A 56 -15.82 -6.19 -5.24
C GLN A 56 -16.57 -5.11 -4.48
N LYS A 57 -15.85 -4.24 -3.78
CA LYS A 57 -16.41 -3.14 -2.99
C LYS A 57 -15.41 -1.99 -2.91
N PRO A 58 -15.36 -1.11 -3.93
CA PRO A 58 -14.40 0.00 -3.99
C PRO A 58 -14.52 1.00 -2.85
N ASP A 59 -15.73 1.12 -2.28
CA ASP A 59 -16.06 1.99 -1.15
C ASP A 59 -15.87 1.32 0.23
N ALA A 60 -15.26 0.13 0.29
CA ALA A 60 -14.98 -0.54 1.54
C ALA A 60 -14.05 0.32 2.41
N SER A 61 -14.39 0.43 3.69
CA SER A 61 -13.63 1.23 4.67
C SER A 61 -13.04 0.39 5.79
N PHE A 62 -13.73 -0.65 6.23
CA PHE A 62 -13.28 -1.54 7.27
C PHE A 62 -13.91 -2.92 7.09
N VAL A 63 -13.10 -3.94 6.81
CA VAL A 63 -13.60 -5.29 6.54
C VAL A 63 -13.24 -6.27 7.66
N GLY A 64 -14.16 -7.18 7.94
CA GLY A 64 -13.96 -8.23 8.92
C GLY A 64 -14.71 -9.50 8.57
N GLY A 65 -14.23 -10.63 9.09
CA GLY A 65 -14.95 -11.90 8.99
C GLY A 65 -16.23 -11.87 9.83
N PHE A 66 -17.19 -12.74 9.50
CA PHE A 66 -18.47 -12.84 10.21
C PHE A 66 -18.30 -12.95 11.73
N ASN A 67 -17.41 -13.83 12.17
CA ASN A 67 -17.14 -14.02 13.60
C ASN A 67 -16.42 -12.82 14.24
N THR A 68 -15.63 -12.07 13.48
CA THR A 68 -14.97 -10.85 13.94
C THR A 68 -16.03 -9.79 14.26
N TRP A 69 -16.97 -9.57 13.36
CA TRP A 69 -18.07 -8.64 13.58
C TRP A 69 -18.90 -9.02 14.79
N HIS A 70 -19.24 -10.31 14.93
CA HIS A 70 -19.98 -10.80 16.10
C HIS A 70 -19.26 -10.51 17.43
N LYS A 71 -17.93 -10.70 17.48
CA LYS A 71 -17.11 -10.37 18.66
C LYS A 71 -17.12 -8.88 18.99
N CYS A 72 -17.26 -8.02 17.98
CA CYS A 72 -17.39 -6.58 18.15
C CYS A 72 -18.82 -6.13 18.48
N GLY A 73 -19.75 -7.05 18.69
CA GLY A 73 -21.17 -6.74 18.94
C GLY A 73 -21.89 -6.20 17.69
N ARG A 74 -21.40 -6.57 16.51
CA ARG A 74 -22.01 -6.22 15.22
C ARG A 74 -22.43 -7.46 14.46
N PHE A 75 -23.45 -7.32 13.62
CA PHE A 75 -24.04 -8.43 12.87
C PHE A 75 -24.14 -8.07 11.40
N VAL A 76 -23.71 -8.97 10.55
CA VAL A 76 -23.89 -8.83 9.10
C VAL A 76 -25.39 -8.89 8.78
N ARG A 77 -25.88 -7.89 8.04
CA ARG A 77 -27.29 -7.85 7.64
C ARG A 77 -27.66 -9.03 6.75
N LYS A 78 -28.89 -9.48 6.90
CA LYS A 78 -29.43 -10.59 6.07
C LYS A 78 -29.46 -10.17 4.60
N GLY A 79 -28.90 -11.03 3.73
CA GLY A 79 -28.87 -10.81 2.29
C GLY A 79 -27.59 -10.11 1.78
N GLU A 80 -26.72 -9.63 2.66
CA GLU A 80 -25.45 -9.05 2.24
C GLU A 80 -24.54 -10.07 1.58
N LYS A 81 -23.85 -9.63 0.52
CA LYS A 81 -22.88 -10.45 -0.22
C LYS A 81 -21.50 -10.24 0.37
N GLY A 82 -20.89 -11.31 0.87
CA GLY A 82 -19.53 -11.26 1.39
C GLY A 82 -18.50 -11.00 0.27
N ILE A 83 -17.49 -10.22 0.58
CA ILE A 83 -16.32 -9.98 -0.25
C ILE A 83 -15.44 -11.22 -0.18
N SER A 84 -15.19 -11.86 -1.32
CA SER A 84 -14.38 -13.08 -1.42
C SER A 84 -12.90 -12.74 -1.42
N ILE A 85 -12.15 -13.27 -0.47
CA ILE A 85 -10.69 -13.13 -0.38
C ILE A 85 -10.02 -14.50 -0.24
N LEU A 86 -8.69 -14.53 -0.35
CA LEU A 86 -7.87 -15.73 -0.27
C LEU A 86 -7.16 -15.80 1.09
N ALA A 87 -7.46 -16.83 1.89
CA ALA A 87 -6.77 -17.09 3.14
C ALA A 87 -5.78 -18.25 2.97
N PRO A 88 -4.51 -18.12 3.45
CA PRO A 88 -3.55 -19.21 3.39
C PRO A 88 -3.94 -20.33 4.37
N MET A 89 -3.74 -21.57 3.91
CA MET A 89 -3.80 -22.76 4.74
C MET A 89 -2.43 -23.45 4.72
N PHE A 90 -1.90 -23.73 5.88
CA PHE A 90 -0.62 -24.39 6.03
C PHE A 90 -0.83 -25.86 6.34
N PHE A 91 -0.29 -26.72 5.48
CA PHE A 91 -0.26 -28.17 5.70
C PHE A 91 1.17 -28.59 5.96
N LYS A 92 1.35 -29.43 6.97
CA LYS A 92 2.61 -30.12 7.21
C LYS A 92 2.56 -31.47 6.48
N ASP A 93 3.39 -31.63 5.47
CA ASP A 93 3.61 -32.90 4.79
C ASP A 93 4.88 -33.52 5.35
N LYS A 94 4.79 -34.74 5.87
CA LYS A 94 5.94 -35.52 6.24
C LYS A 94 6.34 -36.35 5.04
N LYS A 95 7.52 -36.10 4.47
CA LYS A 95 8.13 -36.95 3.44
C LYS A 95 9.27 -37.74 4.07
N GLN A 96 9.31 -39.06 3.88
CA GLN A 96 10.50 -39.83 4.11
C GLN A 96 11.52 -39.52 3.01
N ALA A 97 12.69 -39.04 3.40
CA ALA A 97 13.82 -38.93 2.50
C ALA A 97 14.39 -40.33 2.16
N ALA A 98 15.11 -40.43 1.05
CA ALA A 98 15.70 -41.70 0.60
C ALA A 98 16.69 -42.36 1.61
N ASP A 99 17.15 -41.58 2.59
CA ASP A 99 18.03 -41.99 3.70
C ASP A 99 17.26 -42.39 4.97
N GLY A 100 15.91 -42.44 4.92
CA GLY A 100 15.07 -42.84 6.06
C GLY A 100 14.78 -41.69 7.04
N SER A 101 15.32 -40.50 6.84
CA SER A 101 15.01 -39.32 7.68
C SER A 101 13.64 -38.71 7.33
N GLU A 102 12.89 -38.27 8.35
CA GLU A 102 11.64 -37.48 8.14
C GLU A 102 11.98 -36.03 7.83
N GLN A 103 11.68 -35.59 6.60
CA GLN A 103 11.70 -34.16 6.24
C GLN A 103 10.28 -33.57 6.31
N GLU A 104 10.09 -32.61 7.19
CA GLU A 104 8.85 -31.79 7.20
C GLU A 104 8.88 -30.79 6.05
N SER A 105 7.98 -30.93 5.09
CA SER A 105 7.73 -29.91 4.08
C SER A 105 6.43 -29.18 4.39
N LYS A 106 6.46 -27.84 4.35
CA LYS A 106 5.26 -27.01 4.51
C LYS A 106 4.68 -26.72 3.13
N ARG A 107 3.43 -27.12 2.89
CA ARG A 107 2.67 -26.72 1.70
C ARG A 107 1.68 -25.63 2.07
N ILE A 108 1.60 -24.59 1.24
CA ILE A 108 0.65 -23.50 1.41
C ILE A 108 -0.42 -23.67 0.34
N TRP A 109 -1.67 -23.75 0.78
CA TRP A 109 -2.84 -23.72 -0.07
C TRP A 109 -3.68 -22.48 0.26
N PHE A 110 -4.48 -22.04 -0.68
CA PHE A 110 -5.37 -20.90 -0.44
C PHE A 110 -6.82 -21.36 -0.53
N LYS A 111 -7.60 -20.99 0.48
CA LYS A 111 -9.06 -21.15 0.47
C LYS A 111 -9.74 -19.80 0.30
N VAL A 112 -10.90 -19.83 -0.36
CA VAL A 112 -11.78 -18.66 -0.40
C VAL A 112 -12.48 -18.51 0.94
N VAL A 113 -12.37 -17.31 1.51
CA VAL A 113 -13.10 -16.90 2.71
C VAL A 113 -13.87 -15.61 2.40
N TYR A 114 -14.84 -15.28 3.24
CA TYR A 114 -15.69 -14.12 3.07
C TYR A 114 -15.47 -13.14 4.20
N VAL A 115 -15.28 -11.87 3.83
CA VAL A 115 -15.28 -10.74 4.74
C VAL A 115 -16.42 -9.80 4.36
N PHE A 116 -16.81 -8.94 5.28
CA PHE A 116 -17.90 -7.98 5.12
C PHE A 116 -17.39 -6.61 5.54
N ASP A 117 -17.73 -5.59 4.79
CA ASP A 117 -17.46 -4.21 5.18
C ASP A 117 -18.40 -3.76 6.31
N ILE A 118 -17.95 -2.80 7.11
CA ILE A 118 -18.75 -2.23 8.20
C ILE A 118 -20.10 -1.72 7.71
N SER A 119 -20.17 -1.17 6.49
CA SER A 119 -21.41 -0.71 5.87
C SER A 119 -22.43 -1.83 5.61
N GLN A 120 -22.01 -3.09 5.69
CA GLN A 120 -22.87 -4.27 5.55
C GLN A 120 -23.31 -4.84 6.91
N THR A 121 -23.01 -4.15 8.01
CA THR A 121 -23.27 -4.63 9.36
C THR A 121 -24.09 -3.64 10.17
N ASP A 122 -24.88 -4.16 11.13
CA ASP A 122 -25.58 -3.39 12.15
C ASP A 122 -25.07 -3.78 13.54
N GLY A 123 -25.34 -2.97 14.53
CA GLY A 123 -24.97 -3.22 15.93
C GLY A 123 -24.21 -2.08 16.56
N ASN A 124 -23.34 -2.37 17.52
CA ASN A 124 -22.63 -1.37 18.30
C ASN A 124 -21.75 -0.48 17.40
N PRO A 125 -21.63 0.83 17.70
CA PRO A 125 -20.63 1.66 17.04
C PRO A 125 -19.23 1.10 17.29
N LEU A 126 -18.35 1.20 16.30
CA LEU A 126 -16.94 0.90 16.56
C LEU A 126 -16.35 1.96 17.49
N PRO A 127 -15.37 1.59 18.33
CA PRO A 127 -14.66 2.59 19.13
C PRO A 127 -14.12 3.70 18.20
N GLU A 128 -14.49 4.93 18.49
CA GLU A 128 -13.92 6.07 17.80
C GLU A 128 -12.46 6.20 18.21
N LEU A 129 -11.57 6.14 17.23
CA LEU A 129 -10.19 6.53 17.46
C LEU A 129 -10.16 8.05 17.72
N PRO A 130 -9.35 8.53 18.69
CA PRO A 130 -9.20 9.96 18.91
C PRO A 130 -8.90 10.66 17.60
N THR A 131 -9.75 11.59 17.21
CA THR A 131 -9.55 12.37 15.96
C THR A 131 -8.38 13.33 16.19
N LYS A 132 -7.24 12.99 15.62
CA LYS A 132 -6.08 13.89 15.59
C LYS A 132 -6.33 15.03 14.60
N SER A 133 -5.90 16.24 14.93
CA SER A 133 -5.85 17.35 13.98
C SER A 133 -4.93 17.03 12.80
N VAL A 134 -5.04 17.77 11.70
CA VAL A 134 -4.16 17.57 10.52
C VAL A 134 -2.68 17.71 10.91
N GLY A 135 -2.36 18.72 11.73
CA GLY A 135 -1.00 18.92 12.23
C GLY A 135 -0.51 17.75 13.09
N GLU A 136 -1.32 17.25 14.04
CA GLU A 136 -0.97 16.09 14.86
C GLU A 136 -0.75 14.82 14.02
N ARG A 137 -1.53 14.63 12.95
CA ARG A 137 -1.32 13.53 12.00
C ARG A 137 -0.03 13.69 11.23
N GLY A 138 0.33 14.91 10.84
CA GLY A 138 1.61 15.22 10.21
C GLY A 138 2.81 14.90 11.12
N TYR A 139 2.73 15.27 12.39
CA TYR A 139 3.77 14.92 13.39
C TYR A 139 3.87 13.42 13.62
N ASP A 140 2.75 12.69 13.77
CA ASP A 140 2.75 11.23 13.96
C ASP A 140 3.34 10.52 12.73
N MET A 141 2.97 10.97 11.54
CA MET A 141 3.53 10.46 10.28
C MET A 141 5.04 10.69 10.20
N LEU A 142 5.48 11.90 10.46
CA LEU A 142 6.91 12.25 10.40
C LEU A 142 7.73 11.43 11.40
N ASP A 143 7.29 11.33 12.67
CA ASP A 143 7.98 10.54 13.71
C ASP A 143 8.11 9.07 13.29
N ARG A 144 7.04 8.45 12.79
CA ARG A 144 7.08 7.05 12.35
C ARG A 144 7.96 6.84 11.12
N LEU A 145 7.95 7.78 10.18
CA LEU A 145 8.82 7.72 9.01
C LEU A 145 10.29 7.88 9.38
N LEU A 146 10.62 8.74 10.34
CA LEU A 146 11.98 8.89 10.86
C LEU A 146 12.49 7.62 11.54
N ARG A 147 11.67 7.00 12.40
CA ARG A 147 12.01 5.70 13.02
C ARG A 147 12.16 4.59 11.98
N PHE A 148 11.31 4.58 10.96
CA PHE A 148 11.43 3.63 9.87
C PHE A 148 12.70 3.86 9.05
N ALA A 149 13.05 5.10 8.74
CA ALA A 149 14.29 5.45 8.05
C ALA A 149 15.51 4.97 8.85
N GLU A 150 15.55 5.27 10.17
CA GLU A 150 16.60 4.80 11.08
C GLU A 150 16.71 3.26 11.07
N PHE A 151 15.58 2.54 11.21
CA PHE A 151 15.53 1.08 11.15
C PHE A 151 16.08 0.52 9.82
N ARG A 152 15.88 1.26 8.72
CA ARG A 152 16.39 0.88 7.38
C ARG A 152 17.82 1.39 7.11
N GLY A 153 18.45 2.05 8.07
CA GLY A 153 19.78 2.62 7.90
C GLY A 153 19.83 3.82 6.97
N ILE A 154 18.70 4.52 6.81
CA ILE A 154 18.58 5.73 6.00
C ILE A 154 18.81 6.95 6.90
N THR A 155 19.78 7.78 6.54
CA THR A 155 20.08 9.03 7.24
C THR A 155 19.21 10.17 6.71
N VAL A 156 18.40 10.77 7.57
CA VAL A 156 17.56 11.92 7.24
C VAL A 156 18.14 13.19 7.84
N ARG A 157 18.32 14.23 7.03
CA ARG A 157 18.79 15.55 7.47
C ARG A 157 17.75 16.61 7.14
N PHE A 158 17.45 17.44 8.10
CA PHE A 158 16.63 18.62 7.90
C PHE A 158 17.53 19.81 7.61
N VAL A 159 17.32 20.46 6.47
CA VAL A 159 18.19 21.53 5.96
C VAL A 159 17.36 22.73 5.51
N GLU A 160 17.92 23.93 5.58
CA GLU A 160 17.26 25.12 5.05
C GLU A 160 17.15 25.09 3.52
N LYS A 161 18.18 24.52 2.86
CA LYS A 161 18.21 24.31 1.40
C LYS A 161 18.74 22.91 1.11
N CYS A 162 18.04 22.17 0.25
CA CYS A 162 18.51 20.88 -0.26
C CYS A 162 19.67 21.07 -1.27
N ARG A 163 20.39 19.99 -1.56
CA ARG A 163 21.47 19.95 -2.58
C ARG A 163 21.01 20.48 -3.93
N LEU A 164 19.73 20.24 -4.28
CA LEU A 164 19.07 20.85 -5.44
C LEU A 164 18.24 22.02 -4.92
N ASN A 165 18.68 23.24 -5.18
CA ASN A 165 18.12 24.48 -4.63
C ASN A 165 16.59 24.65 -4.75
N SER A 166 15.96 24.05 -5.77
CA SER A 166 14.51 24.11 -5.99
C SER A 166 13.73 22.94 -5.36
N ALA A 167 14.41 21.92 -4.86
CA ALA A 167 13.76 20.73 -4.33
C ALA A 167 13.28 20.93 -2.88
N VAL A 168 12.15 20.33 -2.53
CA VAL A 168 11.63 20.24 -1.17
C VAL A 168 12.28 19.08 -0.42
N GLY A 169 12.64 18.02 -1.14
CA GLY A 169 13.41 16.88 -0.68
C GLY A 169 14.37 16.37 -1.73
N THR A 170 15.36 15.64 -1.33
CA THR A 170 16.26 14.89 -2.22
C THR A 170 16.74 13.63 -1.56
N SER A 171 16.87 12.55 -2.33
CA SER A 171 17.46 11.29 -1.87
C SER A 171 18.63 10.88 -2.75
N LYS A 172 19.65 10.30 -2.12
CA LYS A 172 20.77 9.67 -2.79
C LYS A 172 21.19 8.42 -2.01
N GLY A 173 20.72 7.27 -2.46
CA GLY A 173 20.94 6.03 -1.72
C GLY A 173 20.31 6.11 -0.32
N ASN A 174 21.13 5.97 0.71
CA ASN A 174 20.72 6.00 2.12
C ASN A 174 20.75 7.40 2.75
N GLU A 175 20.91 8.46 1.98
CA GLU A 175 20.91 9.83 2.48
C GLU A 175 19.72 10.61 1.92
N ILE A 176 18.93 11.21 2.80
CA ILE A 176 17.79 12.06 2.48
C ILE A 176 18.00 13.44 3.08
N GLU A 177 17.71 14.49 2.32
CA GLU A 177 17.61 15.86 2.80
C GLU A 177 16.18 16.36 2.63
N ILE A 178 15.63 16.94 3.69
CA ILE A 178 14.29 17.56 3.71
C ILE A 178 14.44 19.04 3.99
N ARG A 179 13.87 19.87 3.14
CA ARG A 179 13.89 21.33 3.32
C ARG A 179 12.89 21.73 4.39
N THR A 180 13.35 22.55 5.34
CA THR A 180 12.53 23.10 6.42
C THR A 180 12.03 24.51 6.15
N SER A 181 12.72 25.26 5.28
CA SER A 181 12.28 26.59 4.91
C SER A 181 11.02 26.53 4.03
N GLU A 182 10.03 27.34 4.37
CA GLU A 182 8.77 27.47 3.60
C GLU A 182 7.94 26.16 3.51
N THR A 183 8.17 25.20 4.42
CA THR A 183 7.42 23.93 4.48
C THR A 183 6.81 23.72 5.85
N ASP A 184 5.53 23.33 5.89
CA ASP A 184 4.89 22.86 7.11
C ASP A 184 5.22 21.39 7.40
N ILE A 185 4.87 20.95 8.60
CA ILE A 185 5.13 19.59 9.06
C ILE A 185 4.51 18.51 8.19
N THR A 186 3.35 18.79 7.61
CA THR A 186 2.62 17.86 6.75
C THR A 186 3.34 17.68 5.43
N THR A 187 3.80 18.79 4.85
CA THR A 187 4.61 18.81 3.64
C THR A 187 5.95 18.09 3.87
N GLN A 188 6.61 18.32 5.00
CA GLN A 188 7.86 17.63 5.35
C GLN A 188 7.65 16.13 5.48
N ALA A 189 6.56 15.69 6.12
CA ALA A 189 6.23 14.27 6.28
C ALA A 189 5.92 13.62 4.93
N ALA A 190 5.14 14.27 4.07
CA ALA A 190 4.81 13.77 2.73
C ALA A 190 6.06 13.69 1.85
N THR A 191 6.91 14.71 1.90
CA THR A 191 8.20 14.71 1.19
C THR A 191 9.10 13.59 1.69
N LEU A 192 9.18 13.36 3.01
CA LEU A 192 9.98 12.27 3.55
C LEU A 192 9.47 10.91 3.07
N ALA A 193 8.16 10.70 2.98
CA ALA A 193 7.60 9.46 2.43
C ALA A 193 8.02 9.24 0.96
N HIS A 194 8.00 10.29 0.15
CA HIS A 194 8.44 10.28 -1.24
C HIS A 194 9.94 9.94 -1.36
N GLU A 195 10.80 10.59 -0.58
CA GLU A 195 12.24 10.34 -0.63
C GLU A 195 12.64 8.97 -0.08
N ILE A 196 11.93 8.47 0.96
CA ILE A 196 12.09 7.09 1.43
C ILE A 196 11.71 6.10 0.32
N ALA A 197 10.63 6.36 -0.44
CA ALA A 197 10.27 5.51 -1.57
C ALA A 197 11.39 5.47 -2.63
N HIS A 198 11.98 6.61 -2.97
CA HIS A 198 13.15 6.64 -3.84
C HIS A 198 14.30 5.80 -3.28
N SER A 199 14.62 5.97 -2.01
CA SER A 199 15.72 5.22 -1.36
C SER A 199 15.49 3.70 -1.40
N LEU A 200 14.25 3.24 -1.22
CA LEU A 200 13.93 1.82 -1.15
C LEU A 200 13.72 1.15 -2.51
N LEU A 201 13.15 1.88 -3.47
CA LEU A 201 12.73 1.32 -4.76
C LEU A 201 13.76 1.51 -5.86
N HIS A 202 14.58 2.56 -5.77
CA HIS A 202 15.40 3.00 -6.88
C HIS A 202 16.91 2.94 -6.62
N TRP A 203 17.32 2.70 -5.36
CA TRP A 203 18.73 2.63 -5.00
C TRP A 203 19.09 1.25 -4.42
N ALA A 204 20.15 0.67 -4.93
CA ALA A 204 20.75 -0.53 -4.36
C ALA A 204 21.62 -0.18 -3.14
N ALA A 205 21.94 -1.18 -2.32
CA ALA A 205 22.73 -0.99 -1.10
C ALA A 205 24.14 -0.42 -1.35
N ASP A 206 24.67 -0.59 -2.56
CA ASP A 206 25.97 -0.06 -2.99
C ASP A 206 25.89 1.39 -3.52
N GLY A 207 24.71 2.02 -3.47
CA GLY A 207 24.48 3.40 -3.89
C GLY A 207 24.32 3.62 -5.39
N HIS A 208 24.16 2.55 -6.17
CA HIS A 208 23.81 2.63 -7.58
C HIS A 208 22.30 2.56 -7.81
N LEU A 209 21.83 3.13 -8.92
CA LEU A 209 20.43 3.02 -9.32
C LEU A 209 20.09 1.55 -9.66
N ILE A 210 18.96 1.08 -9.17
CA ILE A 210 18.44 -0.25 -9.48
C ILE A 210 18.08 -0.31 -10.97
N THR A 211 18.48 -1.39 -11.62
CA THR A 211 18.14 -1.70 -13.00
C THR A 211 17.00 -2.73 -13.07
N THR A 212 16.27 -2.73 -14.19
CA THR A 212 15.31 -3.79 -14.51
C THR A 212 16.02 -5.13 -14.70
N ARG A 213 15.25 -6.24 -14.78
CA ARG A 213 15.79 -7.58 -15.06
C ARG A 213 16.60 -7.64 -16.36
N ASP A 214 16.29 -6.75 -17.31
CA ASP A 214 17.00 -6.65 -18.61
C ASP A 214 18.22 -5.71 -18.57
N GLY A 215 18.63 -5.28 -17.37
CA GLY A 215 19.79 -4.41 -17.16
C GLY A 215 19.60 -2.95 -17.58
N LYS A 216 18.36 -2.51 -17.85
CA LYS A 216 18.05 -1.13 -18.21
C LYS A 216 17.78 -0.31 -16.95
N GLU A 217 18.25 0.92 -16.92
CA GLU A 217 17.85 1.86 -15.87
C GLU A 217 16.34 2.17 -15.95
N ILE A 218 15.68 2.19 -14.80
CA ILE A 218 14.31 2.68 -14.69
C ILE A 218 14.35 4.17 -15.05
N ASN A 219 13.54 4.60 -15.99
CA ASN A 219 13.56 6.00 -16.43
C ASN A 219 13.07 6.92 -15.29
N LYS A 220 13.48 8.20 -15.35
CA LYS A 220 13.15 9.17 -14.30
C LYS A 220 11.64 9.29 -14.06
N GLN A 221 10.84 9.36 -15.12
CA GLN A 221 9.38 9.51 -15.03
C GLN A 221 8.73 8.34 -14.30
N GLN A 222 9.18 7.13 -14.54
CA GLN A 222 8.69 5.93 -13.84
C GLN A 222 9.10 5.96 -12.36
N ARG A 223 10.34 6.34 -12.04
CA ARG A 223 10.78 6.47 -10.64
C ARG A 223 9.94 7.49 -9.87
N GLU A 224 9.68 8.65 -10.48
CA GLU A 224 8.82 9.66 -9.86
C GLU A 224 7.41 9.13 -9.62
N LEU A 225 6.81 8.44 -10.60
CA LEU A 225 5.47 7.86 -10.45
C LEU A 225 5.40 6.83 -9.32
N GLU A 226 6.39 5.95 -9.20
CA GLU A 226 6.46 4.94 -8.16
C GLU A 226 6.63 5.57 -6.76
N ALA A 227 7.46 6.61 -6.65
CA ALA A 227 7.66 7.34 -5.40
C ALA A 227 6.40 8.13 -5.00
N GLU A 228 5.75 8.80 -5.95
CA GLU A 228 4.50 9.53 -5.72
C GLU A 228 3.36 8.59 -5.30
N ALA A 229 3.20 7.44 -5.98
CA ALA A 229 2.19 6.45 -5.61
C ALA A 229 2.40 5.93 -4.18
N THR A 230 3.65 5.68 -3.79
CA THR A 230 4.01 5.23 -2.45
C THR A 230 3.71 6.32 -1.41
N ALA A 231 4.14 7.55 -1.67
CA ALA A 231 3.88 8.69 -0.78
C ALA A 231 2.37 8.93 -0.61
N TYR A 232 1.61 8.85 -1.70
CA TYR A 232 0.15 8.98 -1.68
C TYR A 232 -0.51 7.91 -0.79
N ALA A 233 -0.12 6.64 -0.93
CA ALA A 233 -0.65 5.56 -0.11
C ALA A 233 -0.33 5.76 1.39
N VAL A 234 0.90 6.17 1.71
CA VAL A 234 1.32 6.46 3.09
C VAL A 234 0.55 7.66 3.65
N CYS A 235 0.46 8.76 2.93
CA CYS A 235 -0.32 9.94 3.33
C CYS A 235 -1.80 9.59 3.57
N SER A 236 -2.40 8.78 2.67
CA SER A 236 -3.78 8.33 2.80
C SER A 236 -3.99 7.49 4.06
N TYR A 237 -3.05 6.62 4.42
CA TYR A 237 -3.10 5.84 5.67
C TYR A 237 -3.13 6.74 6.91
N PHE A 238 -2.33 7.82 6.93
CA PHE A 238 -2.30 8.77 8.05
C PHE A 238 -3.44 9.81 7.99
N GLY A 239 -4.22 9.82 6.91
CA GLY A 239 -5.23 10.86 6.68
C GLY A 239 -4.62 12.24 6.50
N VAL A 240 -3.44 12.30 5.92
CA VAL A 240 -2.70 13.50 5.55
C VAL A 240 -2.88 13.73 4.05
N GLN A 241 -3.12 14.98 3.65
CA GLN A 241 -3.23 15.32 2.24
C GLN A 241 -1.85 15.26 1.59
N SER A 242 -1.73 14.55 0.48
CA SER A 242 -0.48 14.46 -0.28
C SER A 242 -0.40 15.59 -1.29
N PRO A 243 0.76 16.26 -1.44
CA PRO A 243 1.01 17.14 -2.58
C PRO A 243 0.87 16.41 -3.93
N SER A 244 1.01 15.10 -3.94
CA SER A 244 0.89 14.19 -5.07
C SER A 244 -0.53 14.10 -5.66
N ASP A 245 -1.57 14.60 -4.97
CA ASP A 245 -2.92 14.71 -5.54
C ASP A 245 -2.90 15.47 -6.89
N PHE A 246 -1.94 16.35 -7.07
CA PHE A 246 -1.72 17.12 -8.30
C PHE A 246 -0.89 16.37 -9.35
N TYR A 247 0.11 15.58 -8.94
CA TYR A 247 1.04 14.91 -9.85
C TYR A 247 0.44 13.68 -10.54
N LEU A 248 -0.34 12.90 -9.80
CA LEU A 248 -1.05 11.73 -10.37
C LEU A 248 -2.12 12.15 -11.40
N ALA A 249 -2.55 13.40 -11.37
CA ALA A 249 -3.48 13.95 -12.35
C ALA A 249 -2.79 14.46 -13.63
N VAL A 250 -1.48 14.71 -13.62
CA VAL A 250 -0.76 15.41 -14.70
C VAL A 250 0.16 14.48 -15.52
N THR A 251 0.53 13.30 -14.99
CA THR A 251 1.44 12.36 -15.68
C THR A 251 0.79 11.55 -16.79
N GLY A 252 -0.46 11.85 -17.14
CA GLY A 252 -1.18 11.31 -18.30
C GLY A 252 -1.01 12.13 -19.60
N ARG A 253 0.06 12.93 -19.74
CA ARG A 253 0.39 13.60 -21.00
C ARG A 253 1.69 13.10 -21.60
#